data_866ad879436d897a85eac294bf2e0f70
#
_entry.id   866ad879436d897a85eac294bf2e0f70
#
_cell.length_a   1.000
_cell.length_b   1.000
_cell.length_c   1.000
_cell.angle_alpha   90.00
_cell.angle_beta   90.00
_cell.angle_gamma   90.00
#
_symmetry.space_group_name_H-M   'P 1'
#
loop_
_entity.id
_entity.type
_entity.pdbx_description
1 polymer ?
#
loop_
_entity_poly.entity_id
_entity_poly.type
_entity_poly.pdbx_seq_one_letter_code
_entity_poly.pdbx_strand_id
1 'polypeptide(L)'
;TFDTGGISLKPSADMDEMKYDMSGAGSVLGTFEAVAGMGLPINLVGLVPACENMPSGTATRPGEVVTSMSGQTIEILNTDAEGRLI
;
A
#
# COMPACT_ATOMS: atom_id res chain seq x y z
N THR A 1 -5.40 5.03 -3.74
CA THR A 1 -5.11 4.84 -2.31
C THR A 1 -4.53 6.10 -1.70
N PHE A 2 -4.92 6.42 -0.50
CA PHE A 2 -4.43 7.58 0.23
C PHE A 2 -3.90 7.10 1.59
N ASP A 3 -2.69 7.51 1.95
CA ASP A 3 -2.04 7.10 3.19
C ASP A 3 -1.93 8.28 4.16
N THR A 4 -2.76 8.28 5.20
CA THR A 4 -2.66 9.24 6.32
C THR A 4 -1.70 8.77 7.41
N GLY A 5 -1.18 7.53 7.33
CA GLY A 5 -0.50 6.86 8.43
C GLY A 5 -1.43 6.06 9.35
N GLY A 6 -2.73 6.16 9.17
CA GLY A 6 -3.73 5.53 10.05
C GLY A 6 -3.71 6.13 11.44
N ILE A 7 -3.68 5.29 12.48
CA ILE A 7 -3.58 5.73 13.89
C ILE A 7 -2.22 6.39 14.16
N SER A 8 -1.15 5.93 13.51
CA SER A 8 0.16 6.60 13.52
C SER A 8 0.14 7.78 12.52
N LEU A 9 -0.73 8.76 12.77
CA LEU A 9 -1.08 9.82 11.84
C LEU A 9 0.13 10.67 11.46
N LYS A 10 0.31 10.88 10.16
CA LYS A 10 1.32 11.81 9.62
C LYS A 10 1.00 13.26 10.03
N PRO A 11 2.01 14.13 10.11
CA PRO A 11 1.77 15.57 10.19
C PRO A 11 0.92 16.07 9.02
N SER A 12 0.10 17.08 9.25
CA SER A 12 -0.77 17.64 8.19
C SER A 12 0.01 18.36 7.08
N ALA A 13 1.21 18.84 7.38
CA ALA A 13 2.08 19.46 6.39
C ALA A 13 2.41 18.45 5.29
N ASP A 14 2.19 18.87 4.05
CA ASP A 14 2.47 18.08 2.84
C ASP A 14 1.68 16.76 2.73
N MET A 15 0.65 16.54 3.57
CA MET A 15 -0.17 15.33 3.51
C MET A 15 -0.93 15.19 2.18
N ASP A 16 -1.24 16.29 1.50
CA ASP A 16 -1.84 16.29 0.17
C ASP A 16 -0.92 15.67 -0.90
N GLU A 17 0.38 15.60 -0.66
CA GLU A 17 1.33 14.89 -1.52
C GLU A 17 1.16 13.37 -1.45
N MET A 18 0.43 12.84 -0.46
CA MET A 18 0.15 11.40 -0.38
C MET A 18 -0.70 10.86 -1.55
N LYS A 19 -1.20 11.72 -2.41
CA LYS A 19 -1.68 11.31 -3.75
C LYS A 19 -0.59 10.61 -4.57
N TYR A 20 0.69 10.89 -4.30
CA TYR A 20 1.84 10.24 -4.95
C TYR A 20 2.19 8.88 -4.34
N ASP A 21 1.59 8.50 -3.23
CA ASP A 21 1.69 7.16 -2.66
C ASP A 21 1.21 6.07 -3.64
N MET A 22 0.45 6.46 -4.65
CA MET A 22 0.07 5.62 -5.78
C MET A 22 1.19 5.37 -6.81
N SER A 23 2.40 5.82 -6.60
CA SER A 23 3.49 5.68 -7.58
C SER A 23 3.84 4.22 -7.87
N GLY A 24 3.71 3.33 -6.88
CA GLY A 24 3.86 1.89 -7.08
C GLY A 24 2.82 1.33 -8.07
N ALA A 25 1.56 1.70 -7.92
CA ALA A 25 0.50 1.34 -8.85
C ALA A 25 0.77 1.92 -10.25
N GLY A 26 1.21 3.18 -10.32
CA GLY A 26 1.62 3.82 -11.56
C GLY A 26 2.74 3.05 -12.28
N SER A 27 3.72 2.56 -11.54
CA SER A 27 4.82 1.75 -12.09
C SER A 27 4.34 0.42 -12.67
N VAL A 28 3.38 -0.24 -12.00
CA VAL A 28 2.76 -1.47 -12.53
C VAL A 28 2.04 -1.18 -13.83
N LEU A 29 1.19 -0.15 -13.88
CA LEU A 29 0.44 0.22 -15.08
C LEU A 29 1.37 0.64 -16.23
N GLY A 30 2.39 1.44 -15.96
CA GLY A 30 3.39 1.83 -16.96
C GLY A 30 4.18 0.63 -17.50
N THR A 31 4.45 -0.38 -16.67
CA THR A 31 5.07 -1.62 -17.12
C THR A 31 4.17 -2.37 -18.11
N PHE A 32 2.87 -2.47 -17.85
CA PHE A 32 1.93 -3.07 -18.77
C PHE A 32 1.88 -2.35 -20.11
N GLU A 33 1.80 -1.02 -20.08
CA GLU A 33 1.82 -0.21 -21.31
C GLU A 33 3.09 -0.43 -22.11
N ALA A 34 4.25 -0.43 -21.46
CA ALA A 34 5.53 -0.65 -22.11
C ALA A 34 5.64 -2.06 -22.73
N VAL A 35 5.28 -3.10 -21.98
CA VAL A 35 5.33 -4.50 -22.45
C VAL A 35 4.39 -4.71 -23.63
N ALA A 36 3.17 -4.18 -23.56
CA ALA A 36 2.21 -4.25 -24.65
C ALA A 36 2.70 -3.47 -25.90
N GLY A 37 3.22 -2.26 -25.70
CA GLY A 37 3.74 -1.42 -26.78
C GLY A 37 4.96 -2.04 -27.49
N MET A 38 5.80 -2.76 -26.75
CA MET A 38 6.95 -3.48 -27.31
C MET A 38 6.57 -4.84 -27.94
N GLY A 39 5.35 -5.32 -27.73
CA GLY A 39 4.90 -6.62 -28.25
C GLY A 39 5.70 -7.80 -27.69
N LEU A 40 6.13 -7.75 -26.43
CA LEU A 40 6.94 -8.82 -25.83
C LEU A 40 6.13 -10.11 -25.70
N PRO A 41 6.67 -11.26 -26.10
CA PRO A 41 5.98 -12.54 -26.04
C PRO A 41 6.04 -13.16 -24.62
N ILE A 42 5.49 -12.46 -23.64
CA ILE A 42 5.47 -12.90 -22.25
C ILE A 42 4.06 -12.88 -21.68
N ASN A 43 3.80 -13.72 -20.69
CA ASN A 43 2.62 -13.61 -19.84
C ASN A 43 2.96 -12.73 -18.65
N LEU A 44 2.19 -11.66 -18.45
CA LEU A 44 2.41 -10.70 -17.37
C LEU A 44 1.17 -10.62 -16.49
N VAL A 45 1.38 -10.73 -15.18
CA VAL A 45 0.33 -10.51 -14.17
C VAL A 45 0.79 -9.36 -13.30
N GLY A 46 -0.05 -8.35 -13.14
CA GLY A 46 0.19 -7.22 -12.26
C GLY A 46 -0.76 -7.24 -11.08
N LEU A 47 -0.25 -6.90 -9.90
CA LEU A 47 -1.04 -6.77 -8.69
C LEU A 47 -0.91 -5.33 -8.18
N VAL A 48 -2.05 -4.71 -7.88
CA VAL A 48 -2.12 -3.38 -7.29
C VAL A 48 -3.01 -3.47 -6.06
N PRO A 49 -2.43 -3.62 -4.87
CA PRO A 49 -3.21 -3.56 -3.63
C PRO A 49 -3.65 -2.10 -3.41
N ALA A 50 -4.90 -1.82 -3.73
CA ALA A 50 -5.48 -0.48 -3.68
C ALA A 50 -6.34 -0.33 -2.43
N CYS A 51 -5.75 0.17 -1.36
CA CYS A 51 -6.43 0.44 -0.10
C CYS A 51 -6.09 1.84 0.41
N GLU A 52 -6.92 2.38 1.30
CA GLU A 52 -6.64 3.63 2.02
C GLU A 52 -6.23 3.31 3.45
N ASN A 53 -5.22 4.01 3.96
CA ASN A 53 -4.81 3.94 5.35
C ASN A 53 -5.33 5.17 6.09
N MET A 54 -6.49 5.01 6.72
CA MET A 54 -7.22 6.11 7.35
C MET A 54 -7.43 5.84 8.85
N PRO A 55 -7.37 6.86 9.71
CA PRO A 55 -7.76 6.70 11.11
C PRO A 55 -9.28 6.47 11.19
N SER A 56 -9.68 5.52 12.02
CA SER A 56 -11.09 5.25 12.30
C SER A 56 -11.25 4.53 13.62
N GLY A 57 -12.49 4.36 14.07
CA GLY A 57 -12.80 3.59 15.29
C GLY A 57 -12.47 2.10 15.19
N THR A 58 -12.26 1.58 13.98
CA THR A 58 -11.92 0.18 13.71
C THR A 58 -10.56 0.00 13.04
N ALA A 59 -9.79 1.08 12.89
CA ALA A 59 -8.46 1.00 12.31
C ALA A 59 -7.51 0.20 13.21
N THR A 60 -6.59 -0.51 12.58
CA THR A 60 -5.50 -1.22 13.27
C THR A 60 -4.68 -0.26 14.13
N ARG A 61 -4.37 -0.68 15.34
CA ARG A 61 -3.64 0.13 16.32
C ARG A 61 -2.20 -0.37 16.46
N PRO A 62 -1.26 0.51 16.76
CA PRO A 62 0.07 0.08 17.20
C PRO A 62 -0.01 -0.90 18.39
N GLY A 63 0.75 -1.99 18.34
CA GLY A 63 0.71 -3.07 19.31
C GLY A 63 -0.29 -4.18 18.99
N GLU A 64 -1.12 -4.05 17.97
CA GLU A 64 -1.98 -5.16 17.53
C GLU A 64 -1.18 -6.24 16.82
N VAL A 65 -1.64 -7.48 16.97
CA VAL A 65 -1.04 -8.66 16.33
C VAL A 65 -2.02 -9.20 15.30
N VAL A 66 -1.55 -9.31 14.06
CA VAL A 66 -2.32 -9.90 12.96
C VAL A 66 -1.69 -11.22 12.51
N THR A 67 -2.47 -12.07 11.88
CA THR A 67 -1.98 -13.34 11.32
C THR A 67 -1.88 -13.20 9.81
N SER A 68 -0.70 -13.47 9.26
CA SER A 68 -0.45 -13.47 7.81
C SER A 68 -1.14 -14.66 7.13
N MET A 69 -1.23 -14.60 5.80
CA MET A 69 -1.75 -15.71 4.99
C MET A 69 -0.94 -17.00 5.17
N SER A 70 0.34 -16.91 5.51
CA SER A 70 1.21 -18.07 5.81
C SER A 70 1.05 -18.59 7.25
N GLY A 71 0.21 -17.99 8.08
CA GLY A 71 -0.04 -18.38 9.46
C GLY A 71 0.94 -17.78 10.48
N GLN A 72 1.86 -16.93 10.06
CA GLN A 72 2.77 -16.24 10.98
C GLN A 72 2.08 -15.05 11.64
N THR A 73 2.40 -14.78 12.89
CA THR A 73 1.92 -13.61 13.61
C THR A 73 2.87 -12.43 13.41
N ILE A 74 2.28 -11.25 13.22
CA ILE A 74 3.00 -9.99 12.97
C ILE A 74 2.48 -8.96 13.96
N GLU A 75 3.34 -8.43 14.80
CA GLU A 75 3.02 -7.27 15.64
C GLU A 75 3.20 -5.98 14.83
N ILE A 76 2.17 -5.15 14.81
CA ILE A 76 2.18 -3.87 14.10
C ILE A 76 2.59 -2.78 15.08
N LEU A 77 3.81 -2.29 14.96
CA LEU A 77 4.33 -1.23 15.83
C LEU A 77 4.03 0.17 15.31
N ASN A 78 3.85 0.31 13.99
CA ASN A 78 3.60 1.59 13.35
C ASN A 78 2.65 1.38 12.16
N THR A 79 1.48 1.98 12.21
CA THR A 79 0.47 1.85 11.16
C THR A 79 0.76 2.68 9.91
N ASP A 80 1.77 3.55 9.96
CA ASP A 80 2.29 4.29 8.79
C ASP A 80 3.28 3.44 7.95
N ALA A 81 3.39 2.17 8.24
CA ALA A 81 4.23 1.21 7.51
C ALA A 81 3.40 0.07 6.90
N GLU A 82 2.16 0.36 6.52
CA GLU A 82 1.17 -0.60 6.03
C GLU A 82 1.57 -1.26 4.70
N GLY A 83 2.31 -0.56 3.84
CA GLY A 83 2.75 -1.08 2.54
C GLY A 83 3.58 -2.36 2.62
N ARG A 84 4.06 -2.74 3.80
CA ARG A 84 4.77 -4.01 4.03
C ARG A 84 3.84 -5.18 4.32
N LEU A 85 2.56 -4.92 4.53
CA LEU A 85 1.57 -5.92 4.92
C LEU A 85 0.73 -6.41 3.74
N ILE A 86 0.86 -5.76 2.59
CA ILE A 86 0.06 -5.99 1.39
C ILE A 86 0.89 -6.48 0.20
#